data_4b127314f9c82c2f3cf44de68731f75c
#
_entry.id   4b127314f9c82c2f3cf44de68731f75c
#
_cell.length_a   1.000
_cell.length_b   1.000
_cell.length_c   1.000
_cell.angle_alpha   90.00
_cell.angle_beta   90.00
_cell.angle_gamma   90.00
#
_symmetry.space_group_name_H-M   'P 1'
#
loop_
_entity.id
_entity.type
_entity.pdbx_description
1 polymer ?
#
loop_
_entity_poly.entity_id
_entity_poly.type
_entity_poly.pdbx_seq_one_letter_code
_entity_poly.pdbx_strand_id
1 'polypeptide(L)'
;MIRLRSLIILILCALLPLATLCGCAEKSLDPAPLVALMPLDSRPCNTQYPALLAESTSATLALPPEDAMDNFLDPADTTVLWSWLEEQAKAADHLVIFTNSLFCGSLIASRSSGAYDNIQEDLQRLQDLLTSFKAREDAASVTVVQVLPRLSPNQFDSALYPYYDALTAYGQAWDQADEAGESAPASAEIPADILQDYQNLHKESAQLAQSLDSLAADGLIDQLLISQDDGTEHSPANITFRSLAEHSENTQLLHGADELAMLLVSDLSAAGLTETPVRIIYSDEDAKATTYPYEAIPLAEMTTQKLALAGLSEEQDASTTLYIHCSSDDAEATLSAVQNHDGLFALADVAQTNQADPALADALLSPENASALDAYAGWNTAGNTIGTTIATLRAMDTLDARWDDLSADARKNAVRALYTFRAIRLAEDICYMAQIRPDLQQQLALADIQDHTSAFADSTAWQKANTQLQQTYTPYNTQLATLFNGAHTLRLTNHTISVQITNFASQATFPWPRSFEVRIDVEMDVSVER
;
A
#
# COMPACT_ATOMS: atom_id res chain seq x y z
N MET A 1 67.43 29.52 30.81
CA MET A 1 66.36 28.62 31.24
C MET A 1 64.94 29.26 31.31
N ILE A 2 64.82 30.58 31.31
CA ILE A 2 63.51 31.27 31.38
C ILE A 2 62.78 31.37 30.03
N ARG A 3 63.50 31.39 28.91
CA ARG A 3 62.91 31.49 27.56
C ARG A 3 62.28 30.17 27.04
N LEU A 4 62.66 29.02 27.60
CA LEU A 4 62.15 27.71 27.16
C LEU A 4 60.79 27.35 27.83
N ARG A 5 60.56 27.89 29.04
CA ARG A 5 59.29 27.69 29.77
C ARG A 5 58.12 28.50 29.20
N SER A 6 58.40 29.71 28.68
CA SER A 6 57.39 30.56 28.01
C SER A 6 56.94 30.02 26.67
N LEU A 7 57.81 29.29 25.95
CA LEU A 7 57.44 28.68 24.66
C LEU A 7 56.59 27.44 24.83
N ILE A 8 56.81 26.66 25.90
CA ILE A 8 56.00 25.46 26.21
C ILE A 8 54.58 25.84 26.68
N ILE A 9 54.42 26.94 27.42
CA ILE A 9 53.10 27.43 27.87
C ILE A 9 52.30 28.01 26.69
N LEU A 10 52.96 28.68 25.71
CA LEU A 10 52.28 29.17 24.52
C LEU A 10 51.86 28.06 23.55
N ILE A 11 52.59 26.94 23.50
CA ILE A 11 52.22 25.76 22.68
C ILE A 11 51.09 24.97 23.37
N LEU A 12 51.06 24.88 24.71
CA LEU A 12 49.92 24.24 25.42
C LEU A 12 48.64 25.06 25.34
N CYS A 13 48.74 26.41 25.35
CA CYS A 13 47.53 27.26 25.21
C CYS A 13 47.00 27.34 23.78
N ALA A 14 47.83 27.01 22.74
CA ALA A 14 47.36 26.94 21.35
C ALA A 14 46.74 25.59 20.96
N LEU A 15 46.94 24.55 21.77
CA LEU A 15 46.34 23.20 21.53
C LEU A 15 45.02 22.97 22.29
N LEU A 16 44.61 23.83 23.22
CA LEU A 16 43.34 23.72 23.91
C LEU A 16 42.08 24.14 23.12
N PRO A 17 42.09 24.99 22.10
CA PRO A 17 40.90 25.27 21.31
C PRO A 17 40.68 24.31 20.13
N LEU A 18 41.60 23.36 19.83
CA LEU A 18 41.38 22.38 18.76
C LEU A 18 40.67 21.08 19.22
N ALA A 19 40.51 20.90 20.54
CA ALA A 19 39.85 19.69 21.08
C ALA A 19 38.34 19.87 21.37
N THR A 20 37.77 21.05 21.10
CA THR A 20 36.35 21.33 21.33
C THR A 20 35.55 21.64 20.05
N LEU A 21 36.14 21.34 18.87
CA LEU A 21 35.43 21.42 17.58
C LEU A 21 35.21 20.04 16.92
N CYS A 22 35.24 18.95 17.69
CA CYS A 22 34.46 17.79 17.36
C CYS A 22 33.05 18.03 17.88
N GLY A 23 32.38 19.05 17.38
CA GLY A 23 30.93 19.08 17.35
C GLY A 23 30.51 17.84 16.56
N CYS A 24 29.67 16.98 17.16
CA CYS A 24 28.86 16.07 16.38
C CYS A 24 28.24 16.94 15.29
N ALA A 25 28.67 16.76 14.03
CA ALA A 25 27.87 17.21 12.92
C ALA A 25 26.57 16.44 13.08
N GLU A 26 25.53 17.10 13.57
CA GLU A 26 24.17 16.59 13.43
C GLU A 26 24.05 16.23 11.96
N LYS A 27 23.86 14.96 11.70
CA LYS A 27 23.65 14.44 10.35
C LYS A 27 22.31 15.00 9.94
N SER A 28 22.27 16.15 9.26
CA SER A 28 21.01 16.63 8.69
C SER A 28 20.49 15.52 7.77
N LEU A 29 19.25 15.14 7.97
CA LEU A 29 18.59 14.22 7.04
C LEU A 29 18.54 14.86 5.67
N ASP A 30 18.60 14.05 4.62
CA ASP A 30 18.42 14.50 3.26
C ASP A 30 17.08 15.24 3.11
N PRO A 31 16.96 16.21 2.20
CA PRO A 31 15.67 16.84 1.90
C PRO A 31 14.59 15.78 1.64
N ALA A 32 13.35 16.09 2.02
CA ALA A 32 12.25 15.19 1.73
C ALA A 32 12.11 14.99 0.21
N PRO A 33 12.03 13.73 -0.27
CA PRO A 33 12.11 13.42 -1.70
C PRO A 33 10.84 13.80 -2.46
N LEU A 34 10.99 14.00 -3.76
CA LEU A 34 9.89 14.02 -4.74
C LEU A 34 9.76 12.63 -5.37
N VAL A 35 8.66 11.94 -5.08
CA VAL A 35 8.34 10.63 -5.64
C VAL A 35 7.28 10.81 -6.72
N ALA A 36 7.53 10.36 -7.95
CA ALA A 36 6.51 10.23 -8.99
C ALA A 36 5.94 8.81 -8.97
N LEU A 37 4.68 8.68 -8.61
CA LEU A 37 3.97 7.41 -8.55
C LEU A 37 3.01 7.29 -9.75
N MET A 38 3.28 6.32 -10.65
CA MET A 38 2.29 5.78 -11.58
C MET A 38 1.54 4.66 -10.84
N PRO A 39 0.34 4.92 -10.31
CA PRO A 39 -0.33 3.99 -9.39
C PRO A 39 -0.92 2.79 -10.13
N LEU A 40 -1.29 1.74 -9.41
CA LEU A 40 -1.88 0.51 -9.96
C LEU A 40 -3.22 0.76 -10.66
N ASP A 41 -4.04 1.64 -10.08
CA ASP A 41 -5.32 2.14 -10.60
C ASP A 41 -5.77 3.39 -9.82
N SER A 42 -6.97 3.92 -10.12
CA SER A 42 -7.51 5.16 -9.54
C SER A 42 -8.11 5.00 -8.13
N ARG A 43 -8.20 3.79 -7.58
CA ARG A 43 -8.80 3.56 -6.24
C ARG A 43 -8.05 4.33 -5.14
N PRO A 44 -8.76 4.75 -4.07
CA PRO A 44 -8.15 5.45 -2.94
C PRO A 44 -6.92 4.76 -2.35
N CYS A 45 -6.91 3.41 -2.28
CA CYS A 45 -5.78 2.64 -1.76
C CYS A 45 -4.50 2.82 -2.59
N ASN A 46 -4.63 3.09 -3.89
CA ASN A 46 -3.51 3.28 -4.81
C ASN A 46 -3.15 4.75 -5.06
N THR A 47 -4.00 5.70 -4.62
CA THR A 47 -3.83 7.14 -4.86
C THR A 47 -3.88 7.97 -3.58
N GLN A 48 -5.03 8.06 -2.91
CA GLN A 48 -5.25 8.87 -1.72
C GLN A 48 -4.38 8.43 -0.54
N TYR A 49 -4.27 7.13 -0.29
CA TYR A 49 -3.56 6.61 0.88
C TYR A 49 -2.05 6.78 0.77
N PRO A 50 -1.38 6.43 -0.35
CA PRO A 50 0.03 6.76 -0.53
C PRO A 50 0.31 8.26 -0.44
N ALA A 51 -0.59 9.12 -0.95
CA ALA A 51 -0.44 10.56 -0.87
C ALA A 51 -0.48 11.09 0.57
N LEU A 52 -1.38 10.59 1.40
CA LEU A 52 -1.46 10.96 2.82
C LEU A 52 -0.24 10.46 3.61
N LEU A 53 0.23 9.25 3.34
CA LEU A 53 1.43 8.73 3.98
C LEU A 53 2.68 9.53 3.58
N ALA A 54 2.84 9.91 2.30
CA ALA A 54 3.90 10.81 1.86
C ALA A 54 3.81 12.18 2.56
N GLU A 55 2.63 12.82 2.57
CA GLU A 55 2.43 14.11 3.24
C GLU A 55 2.76 14.03 4.74
N SER A 56 2.45 12.90 5.40
CA SER A 56 2.75 12.70 6.82
C SER A 56 4.25 12.65 7.12
N THR A 57 5.09 12.37 6.13
CA THR A 57 6.56 12.40 6.23
C THR A 57 7.17 13.68 5.67
N SER A 58 6.35 14.60 5.19
CA SER A 58 6.74 15.80 4.42
C SER A 58 7.35 15.50 3.05
N ALA A 59 7.29 14.27 2.54
CA ALA A 59 7.64 13.94 1.17
C ALA A 59 6.60 14.50 0.19
N THR A 60 7.00 14.75 -1.04
CA THR A 60 6.09 15.16 -2.11
C THR A 60 5.79 13.96 -2.99
N LEU A 61 4.50 13.61 -3.12
CA LEU A 61 4.05 12.60 -4.06
C LEU A 61 3.37 13.25 -5.26
N ALA A 62 3.90 13.02 -6.46
CA ALA A 62 3.25 13.37 -7.71
C ALA A 62 2.43 12.17 -8.21
N LEU A 63 1.17 12.43 -8.56
CA LEU A 63 0.23 11.46 -9.13
C LEU A 63 -0.27 11.95 -10.49
N PRO A 64 -0.68 11.06 -11.41
CA PRO A 64 -1.37 11.45 -12.64
C PRO A 64 -2.64 12.24 -12.34
N PRO A 65 -3.10 13.10 -13.28
CA PRO A 65 -4.39 13.77 -13.16
C PRO A 65 -5.52 12.75 -12.97
N GLU A 66 -6.43 13.01 -12.03
CA GLU A 66 -7.52 12.08 -11.68
C GLU A 66 -8.43 11.78 -12.89
N ASP A 67 -8.66 12.77 -13.75
CA ASP A 67 -9.47 12.64 -14.97
C ASP A 67 -8.78 11.87 -16.10
N ALA A 68 -7.48 11.58 -15.99
CA ALA A 68 -6.74 10.73 -16.92
C ALA A 68 -6.67 9.27 -16.47
N MET A 69 -7.02 9.01 -15.21
CA MET A 69 -6.99 7.68 -14.64
C MET A 69 -8.23 6.86 -15.05
N ASP A 70 -8.19 5.58 -14.76
CA ASP A 70 -9.29 4.65 -15.01
C ASP A 70 -10.54 4.96 -14.15
N ASN A 71 -11.69 4.51 -14.65
CA ASN A 71 -12.94 4.54 -13.90
C ASN A 71 -13.59 3.15 -13.99
N PHE A 72 -13.17 2.27 -13.09
CA PHE A 72 -13.63 0.89 -12.99
C PHE A 72 -13.32 0.08 -14.27
N LEU A 73 -14.31 -0.10 -15.18
CA LEU A 73 -14.13 -0.86 -16.44
C LEU A 73 -13.62 0.01 -17.61
N ASP A 74 -13.66 1.32 -17.45
CA ASP A 74 -13.13 2.25 -18.42
C ASP A 74 -11.63 2.46 -18.13
N PRO A 75 -10.71 1.94 -18.95
CA PRO A 75 -9.28 2.07 -18.69
C PRO A 75 -8.81 3.52 -18.82
N ALA A 76 -7.71 3.85 -18.15
CA ALA A 76 -7.04 5.13 -18.28
C ALA A 76 -6.55 5.39 -19.72
N ASP A 77 -6.42 6.66 -20.09
CA ASP A 77 -5.73 7.05 -21.32
C ASP A 77 -4.21 6.89 -21.16
N THR A 78 -3.68 5.76 -21.60
CA THR A 78 -2.25 5.46 -21.47
C THR A 78 -1.37 6.49 -22.18
N THR A 79 -1.85 7.18 -23.23
CA THR A 79 -1.10 8.25 -23.90
C THR A 79 -0.86 9.43 -22.95
N VAL A 80 -1.88 9.79 -22.16
CA VAL A 80 -1.79 10.85 -21.15
C VAL A 80 -0.90 10.40 -20.00
N LEU A 81 -1.06 9.14 -19.53
CA LEU A 81 -0.23 8.58 -18.46
C LEU A 81 1.26 8.59 -18.82
N TRP A 82 1.61 8.15 -20.04
CA TRP A 82 2.98 8.19 -20.53
C TRP A 82 3.54 9.61 -20.58
N SER A 83 2.77 10.55 -21.16
CA SER A 83 3.20 11.95 -21.27
C SER A 83 3.43 12.58 -19.90
N TRP A 84 2.58 12.26 -18.93
CA TRP A 84 2.71 12.68 -17.54
C TRP A 84 3.99 12.10 -16.90
N LEU A 85 4.23 10.81 -17.04
CA LEU A 85 5.39 10.15 -16.45
C LEU A 85 6.71 10.69 -17.03
N GLU A 86 6.76 10.90 -18.35
CA GLU A 86 7.91 11.51 -19.04
C GLU A 86 8.20 12.93 -18.54
N GLU A 87 7.17 13.69 -18.18
CA GLU A 87 7.36 15.03 -17.61
C GLU A 87 7.85 14.96 -16.15
N GLN A 88 7.25 14.09 -15.32
CA GLN A 88 7.69 13.92 -13.93
C GLN A 88 9.12 13.37 -13.83
N ALA A 89 9.51 12.48 -14.72
CA ALA A 89 10.86 11.91 -14.76
C ALA A 89 11.98 12.95 -14.95
N LYS A 90 11.64 14.18 -15.36
CA LYS A 90 12.62 15.27 -15.49
C LYS A 90 13.03 15.88 -14.14
N ALA A 91 12.21 15.74 -13.09
CA ALA A 91 12.40 16.42 -11.81
C ALA A 91 12.28 15.51 -10.58
N ALA A 92 11.59 14.36 -10.69
CA ALA A 92 11.43 13.44 -9.57
C ALA A 92 12.77 12.85 -9.11
N ASP A 93 12.92 12.63 -7.81
CA ASP A 93 14.05 11.91 -7.23
C ASP A 93 13.86 10.39 -7.42
N HIS A 94 12.61 9.93 -7.22
CA HIS A 94 12.24 8.52 -7.35
C HIS A 94 11.09 8.34 -8.32
N LEU A 95 11.14 7.26 -9.11
CA LEU A 95 10.03 6.77 -9.91
C LEU A 95 9.50 5.47 -9.31
N VAL A 96 8.20 5.39 -9.09
CA VAL A 96 7.46 4.15 -8.74
C VAL A 96 6.43 3.91 -9.84
N ILE A 97 6.59 2.82 -10.60
CA ILE A 97 5.83 2.59 -11.83
C ILE A 97 5.10 1.25 -11.76
N PHE A 98 3.77 1.27 -11.65
CA PHE A 98 2.95 0.08 -11.86
C PHE A 98 2.68 -0.08 -13.36
N THR A 99 3.20 -1.15 -13.95
CA THR A 99 3.07 -1.42 -15.40
C THR A 99 1.64 -1.72 -15.82
N ASN A 100 0.81 -2.22 -14.91
CA ASN A 100 -0.60 -2.52 -15.17
C ASN A 100 -1.40 -1.28 -15.64
N SER A 101 -1.21 -0.13 -14.98
CA SER A 101 -1.85 1.11 -15.44
C SER A 101 -1.13 1.75 -16.61
N LEU A 102 0.19 1.78 -16.59
CA LEU A 102 0.96 2.45 -17.63
C LEU A 102 0.81 1.80 -19.01
N PHE A 103 0.78 0.45 -19.08
CA PHE A 103 0.69 -0.33 -20.33
C PHE A 103 -0.75 -0.67 -20.70
N CYS A 104 -1.59 -1.00 -19.70
CA CYS A 104 -2.93 -1.53 -19.94
C CYS A 104 -4.06 -0.58 -19.52
N GLY A 105 -3.74 0.52 -18.84
CA GLY A 105 -4.70 1.51 -18.34
C GLY A 105 -5.26 1.26 -16.94
N SER A 106 -5.14 0.06 -16.36
CA SER A 106 -5.48 -0.24 -14.95
C SER A 106 -5.19 -1.70 -14.60
N LEU A 107 -5.30 -2.04 -13.32
CA LEU A 107 -5.27 -3.43 -12.84
C LEU A 107 -6.36 -4.28 -13.51
N ILE A 108 -7.61 -3.78 -13.60
CA ILE A 108 -8.72 -4.53 -14.20
C ILE A 108 -8.49 -4.73 -15.70
N ALA A 109 -8.07 -3.69 -16.41
CA ALA A 109 -7.80 -3.77 -17.85
C ALA A 109 -6.65 -4.74 -18.17
N SER A 110 -5.62 -4.82 -17.32
CA SER A 110 -4.51 -5.76 -17.49
C SER A 110 -4.88 -7.25 -17.37
N ARG A 111 -6.11 -7.55 -16.94
CA ARG A 111 -6.65 -8.91 -16.79
C ARG A 111 -7.56 -9.31 -17.95
N SER A 112 -7.56 -8.57 -19.03
CA SER A 112 -8.40 -8.80 -20.20
C SER A 112 -7.57 -9.37 -21.36
N SER A 113 -8.22 -10.13 -22.25
CA SER A 113 -7.59 -10.61 -23.48
C SER A 113 -7.09 -9.43 -24.33
N GLY A 114 -5.88 -9.56 -24.88
CA GLY A 114 -5.23 -8.51 -25.67
C GLY A 114 -4.65 -7.33 -24.87
N ALA A 115 -4.64 -7.41 -23.53
CA ALA A 115 -4.10 -6.36 -22.66
C ALA A 115 -2.62 -6.03 -22.97
N TYR A 116 -1.88 -6.98 -23.50
CA TYR A 116 -0.44 -6.90 -23.76
C TYR A 116 -0.08 -6.83 -25.26
N ASP A 117 -1.03 -6.50 -26.14
CA ASP A 117 -0.80 -6.46 -27.61
C ASP A 117 0.32 -5.49 -28.01
N ASN A 118 0.54 -4.39 -27.27
CA ASN A 118 1.54 -3.36 -27.55
C ASN A 118 2.82 -3.50 -26.71
N ILE A 119 3.00 -4.61 -26.01
CA ILE A 119 4.05 -4.81 -25.00
C ILE A 119 5.46 -4.45 -25.47
N GLN A 120 5.81 -4.72 -26.72
CA GLN A 120 7.15 -4.45 -27.26
C GLN A 120 7.41 -2.95 -27.44
N GLU A 121 6.40 -2.21 -27.90
CA GLU A 121 6.48 -0.75 -28.04
C GLU A 121 6.57 -0.07 -26.67
N ASP A 122 5.74 -0.50 -25.73
CA ASP A 122 5.71 0.03 -24.35
C ASP A 122 7.03 -0.28 -23.61
N LEU A 123 7.58 -1.49 -23.75
CA LEU A 123 8.88 -1.85 -23.19
C LEU A 123 10.01 -0.98 -23.75
N GLN A 124 10.04 -0.74 -25.07
CA GLN A 124 11.05 0.14 -25.65
C GLN A 124 10.92 1.57 -25.12
N ARG A 125 9.69 2.06 -25.02
CA ARG A 125 9.42 3.40 -24.48
C ARG A 125 9.85 3.51 -23.02
N LEU A 126 9.57 2.47 -22.21
CA LEU A 126 10.02 2.39 -20.82
C LEU A 126 11.55 2.40 -20.73
N GLN A 127 12.23 1.59 -21.54
CA GLN A 127 13.69 1.55 -21.55
C GLN A 127 14.31 2.90 -21.90
N ASP A 128 13.76 3.61 -22.88
CA ASP A 128 14.22 4.93 -23.29
C ASP A 128 14.01 5.98 -22.17
N LEU A 129 12.84 5.95 -21.51
CA LEU A 129 12.55 6.79 -20.36
C LEU A 129 13.54 6.54 -19.22
N LEU A 130 13.72 5.28 -18.81
CA LEU A 130 14.59 4.89 -17.70
C LEU A 130 16.06 5.22 -18.00
N THR A 131 16.51 5.04 -19.23
CA THR A 131 17.85 5.44 -19.67
C THR A 131 18.05 6.95 -19.50
N SER A 132 17.06 7.75 -19.90
CA SER A 132 17.10 9.21 -19.75
C SER A 132 17.04 9.64 -18.29
N PHE A 133 16.22 8.99 -17.47
CA PHE A 133 16.14 9.24 -16.03
C PHE A 133 17.47 8.94 -15.34
N LYS A 134 18.04 7.77 -15.56
CA LYS A 134 19.32 7.33 -14.97
C LYS A 134 20.53 8.16 -15.42
N ALA A 135 20.43 8.87 -16.52
CA ALA A 135 21.49 9.79 -16.98
C ALA A 135 21.52 11.11 -16.18
N ARG A 136 20.53 11.40 -15.35
CA ARG A 136 20.50 12.57 -14.47
C ARG A 136 21.41 12.34 -13.26
N GLU A 137 22.16 13.39 -12.83
CA GLU A 137 23.03 13.33 -11.65
C GLU A 137 22.27 13.29 -10.32
N ASP A 138 21.02 13.78 -10.32
CA ASP A 138 20.14 13.88 -9.15
C ASP A 138 19.05 12.78 -9.11
N ALA A 139 19.04 11.84 -10.05
CA ALA A 139 18.14 10.69 -10.04
C ALA A 139 18.54 9.70 -8.93
N ALA A 140 17.61 9.38 -8.03
CA ALA A 140 17.90 8.48 -6.93
C ALA A 140 17.57 7.02 -7.29
N SER A 141 16.28 6.65 -7.49
CA SER A 141 15.93 5.26 -7.77
C SER A 141 14.70 5.09 -8.67
N VAL A 142 14.64 3.92 -9.29
CA VAL A 142 13.51 3.44 -10.08
C VAL A 142 13.00 2.14 -9.48
N THR A 143 11.75 2.14 -9.05
CA THR A 143 11.00 0.93 -8.66
C THR A 143 9.94 0.65 -9.70
N VAL A 144 9.90 -0.56 -10.25
CA VAL A 144 8.87 -1.02 -11.18
C VAL A 144 8.10 -2.16 -10.54
N VAL A 145 6.78 -2.13 -10.65
CA VAL A 145 5.87 -3.15 -10.10
C VAL A 145 5.03 -3.70 -11.24
N GLN A 146 5.01 -5.02 -11.37
CA GLN A 146 4.05 -5.74 -12.19
C GLN A 146 3.20 -6.64 -11.30
N VAL A 147 1.89 -6.41 -11.30
CA VAL A 147 0.92 -7.30 -10.65
C VAL A 147 0.45 -8.31 -11.70
N LEU A 148 0.70 -9.60 -11.44
CA LEU A 148 0.34 -10.69 -12.35
C LEU A 148 -1.18 -10.89 -12.39
N PRO A 149 -1.74 -11.37 -13.53
CA PRO A 149 -3.14 -11.74 -13.60
C PRO A 149 -3.48 -12.80 -12.55
N ARG A 150 -4.61 -12.62 -11.86
CA ARG A 150 -5.10 -13.57 -10.87
C ARG A 150 -5.60 -14.87 -11.51
N LEU A 151 -5.71 -15.93 -10.71
CA LEU A 151 -6.19 -17.25 -11.14
C LEU A 151 -7.57 -17.18 -11.81
N SER A 152 -8.53 -16.53 -11.17
CA SER A 152 -9.89 -16.45 -11.67
C SER A 152 -10.03 -15.36 -12.74
N PRO A 153 -10.74 -15.62 -13.84
CA PRO A 153 -10.93 -14.62 -14.89
C PRO A 153 -11.71 -13.40 -14.38
N ASN A 154 -11.61 -12.32 -15.13
CA ASN A 154 -12.36 -11.11 -14.83
C ASN A 154 -13.88 -11.39 -14.96
N GLN A 155 -14.63 -11.21 -13.89
CA GLN A 155 -16.08 -11.45 -13.85
C GLN A 155 -16.88 -10.48 -14.74
N PHE A 156 -16.29 -9.35 -15.13
CA PHE A 156 -16.92 -8.40 -16.05
C PHE A 156 -16.58 -8.68 -17.51
N ASP A 157 -15.69 -9.65 -17.81
CA ASP A 157 -15.44 -10.11 -19.15
C ASP A 157 -16.54 -11.07 -19.60
N SER A 158 -17.42 -10.59 -20.46
CA SER A 158 -18.57 -11.36 -20.95
C SER A 158 -18.21 -12.61 -21.75
N ALA A 159 -16.98 -12.71 -22.25
CA ALA A 159 -16.49 -13.89 -22.95
C ALA A 159 -15.95 -14.96 -22.00
N LEU A 160 -15.22 -14.54 -20.97
CA LEU A 160 -14.58 -15.45 -20.01
C LEU A 160 -15.51 -15.84 -18.85
N TYR A 161 -16.40 -14.94 -18.40
CA TYR A 161 -17.27 -15.17 -17.23
C TYR A 161 -18.17 -16.41 -17.31
N PRO A 162 -18.76 -16.79 -18.48
CA PRO A 162 -19.52 -18.04 -18.58
C PRO A 162 -18.72 -19.30 -18.24
N TYR A 163 -17.39 -19.22 -18.27
CA TYR A 163 -16.46 -20.31 -17.99
C TYR A 163 -15.62 -20.09 -16.72
N TYR A 164 -16.08 -19.18 -15.83
CA TYR A 164 -15.34 -18.74 -14.64
C TYR A 164 -14.83 -19.92 -13.80
N ASP A 165 -15.73 -20.82 -13.39
CA ASP A 165 -15.37 -21.98 -12.57
C ASP A 165 -14.45 -22.96 -13.30
N ALA A 166 -14.74 -23.21 -14.58
CA ALA A 166 -13.95 -24.12 -15.40
C ALA A 166 -12.53 -23.57 -15.67
N LEU A 167 -12.40 -22.26 -15.92
CA LEU A 167 -11.10 -21.61 -16.12
C LEU A 167 -10.30 -21.55 -14.81
N THR A 168 -10.97 -21.30 -13.67
CA THR A 168 -10.34 -21.34 -12.34
C THR A 168 -9.78 -22.73 -12.05
N ALA A 169 -10.58 -23.79 -12.21
CA ALA A 169 -10.12 -25.17 -12.05
C ALA A 169 -9.01 -25.54 -13.05
N TYR A 170 -9.11 -25.07 -14.29
CA TYR A 170 -8.07 -25.26 -15.30
C TYR A 170 -6.76 -24.60 -14.91
N GLY A 171 -6.77 -23.36 -14.43
CA GLY A 171 -5.58 -22.63 -14.01
C GLY A 171 -4.83 -23.33 -12.86
N GLN A 172 -5.57 -23.89 -11.89
CA GLN A 172 -4.98 -24.70 -10.81
C GLN A 172 -4.33 -25.97 -11.36
N ALA A 173 -5.04 -26.70 -12.23
CA ALA A 173 -4.50 -27.92 -12.85
C ALA A 173 -3.31 -27.63 -13.78
N TRP A 174 -3.28 -26.47 -14.42
CA TRP A 174 -2.15 -26.05 -15.25
C TRP A 174 -0.91 -25.79 -14.40
N ASP A 175 -1.03 -25.10 -13.27
CA ASP A 175 0.06 -24.88 -12.34
C ASP A 175 0.61 -26.21 -11.78
N GLN A 176 -0.27 -27.13 -11.35
CA GLN A 176 0.11 -28.47 -10.87
C GLN A 176 0.86 -29.30 -11.92
N ALA A 177 0.40 -29.23 -13.19
CA ALA A 177 1.07 -29.92 -14.29
C ALA A 177 2.46 -29.33 -14.57
N ASP A 178 2.60 -27.99 -14.57
CA ASP A 178 3.87 -27.32 -14.74
C ASP A 178 4.87 -27.64 -13.61
N GLU A 179 4.40 -27.66 -12.36
CA GLU A 179 5.22 -28.07 -11.20
C GLU A 179 5.71 -29.53 -11.33
N ALA A 180 4.88 -30.40 -11.88
CA ALA A 180 5.24 -31.80 -12.17
C ALA A 180 6.13 -31.97 -13.41
N GLY A 181 6.41 -30.88 -14.17
CA GLY A 181 7.14 -30.93 -15.45
C GLY A 181 6.31 -31.52 -16.60
N GLU A 182 4.99 -31.48 -16.47
CA GLU A 182 4.03 -31.97 -17.46
C GLU A 182 3.47 -30.82 -18.33
N SER A 183 2.87 -31.17 -19.45
CA SER A 183 2.20 -30.18 -20.32
C SER A 183 0.89 -29.74 -19.71
N ALA A 184 0.47 -28.49 -20.03
CA ALA A 184 -0.84 -27.97 -19.66
C ALA A 184 -1.97 -28.97 -20.01
N PRO A 185 -2.93 -29.20 -19.10
CA PRO A 185 -4.00 -30.19 -19.32
C PRO A 185 -4.91 -29.77 -20.47
N ALA A 186 -5.56 -30.75 -21.11
CA ALA A 186 -6.65 -30.47 -22.04
C ALA A 186 -7.96 -30.24 -21.27
N SER A 187 -8.80 -29.31 -21.74
CA SER A 187 -10.15 -29.14 -21.21
C SER A 187 -11.18 -29.33 -22.33
N ALA A 188 -12.19 -30.15 -22.06
CA ALA A 188 -13.33 -30.33 -22.95
C ALA A 188 -14.51 -29.42 -22.60
N GLU A 189 -14.49 -28.78 -21.45
CA GLU A 189 -15.57 -27.93 -20.93
C GLU A 189 -15.42 -26.47 -21.38
N ILE A 190 -14.19 -26.07 -21.79
CA ILE A 190 -13.86 -24.72 -22.20
C ILE A 190 -13.67 -24.70 -23.72
N PRO A 191 -14.33 -23.81 -24.49
CA PRO A 191 -14.04 -23.63 -25.91
C PRO A 191 -12.57 -23.33 -26.16
N ALA A 192 -12.02 -23.84 -27.27
CA ALA A 192 -10.58 -23.78 -27.53
C ALA A 192 -10.04 -22.35 -27.68
N ASP A 193 -10.83 -21.43 -28.22
CA ASP A 193 -10.52 -20.01 -28.36
C ASP A 193 -10.48 -19.33 -26.98
N ILE A 194 -11.48 -19.54 -26.13
CA ILE A 194 -11.53 -19.01 -24.75
C ILE A 194 -10.36 -19.53 -23.92
N LEU A 195 -10.05 -20.83 -24.02
CA LEU A 195 -8.91 -21.42 -23.32
C LEU A 195 -7.59 -20.82 -23.80
N GLN A 196 -7.47 -20.59 -25.11
CA GLN A 196 -6.28 -19.97 -25.68
C GLN A 196 -6.11 -18.52 -25.21
N ASP A 197 -7.18 -17.73 -25.15
CA ASP A 197 -7.16 -16.35 -24.67
C ASP A 197 -6.72 -16.28 -23.19
N TYR A 198 -7.27 -17.15 -22.34
CA TYR A 198 -6.85 -17.26 -20.95
C TYR A 198 -5.36 -17.63 -20.80
N GLN A 199 -4.90 -18.62 -21.59
CA GLN A 199 -3.48 -19.00 -21.56
C GLN A 199 -2.56 -17.89 -22.09
N ASN A 200 -2.98 -17.17 -23.14
CA ASN A 200 -2.20 -16.09 -23.73
C ASN A 200 -2.02 -14.96 -22.72
N LEU A 201 -3.08 -14.54 -22.03
CA LEU A 201 -3.01 -13.52 -20.99
C LEU A 201 -1.88 -13.79 -19.99
N HIS A 202 -1.84 -15.02 -19.43
CA HIS A 202 -0.81 -15.39 -18.46
C HIS A 202 0.59 -15.51 -19.06
N LYS A 203 0.71 -16.03 -20.29
CA LYS A 203 2.01 -16.16 -20.99
C LYS A 203 2.60 -14.80 -21.37
N GLU A 204 1.77 -13.88 -21.86
CA GLU A 204 2.19 -12.53 -22.24
C GLU A 204 2.60 -11.72 -21.02
N SER A 205 1.85 -11.85 -19.92
CA SER A 205 2.23 -11.27 -18.62
C SER A 205 3.56 -11.83 -18.10
N ALA A 206 3.81 -13.16 -18.26
CA ALA A 206 5.09 -13.77 -17.89
C ALA A 206 6.25 -13.27 -18.78
N GLN A 207 6.00 -13.05 -20.08
CA GLN A 207 7.00 -12.47 -20.98
C GLN A 207 7.34 -11.03 -20.61
N LEU A 208 6.36 -10.23 -20.18
CA LEU A 208 6.60 -8.91 -19.63
C LEU A 208 7.50 -8.99 -18.39
N ALA A 209 7.18 -9.88 -17.44
CA ALA A 209 7.99 -10.06 -16.23
C ALA A 209 9.45 -10.39 -16.55
N GLN A 210 9.71 -11.31 -17.50
CA GLN A 210 11.06 -11.66 -17.94
C GLN A 210 11.78 -10.48 -18.63
N SER A 211 11.06 -9.67 -19.40
CA SER A 211 11.63 -8.49 -20.05
C SER A 211 11.99 -7.41 -19.03
N LEU A 212 11.15 -7.19 -18.02
CA LEU A 212 11.42 -6.26 -16.91
C LEU A 212 12.61 -6.74 -16.06
N ASP A 213 12.72 -8.05 -15.79
CA ASP A 213 13.86 -8.63 -15.10
C ASP A 213 15.17 -8.39 -15.86
N SER A 214 15.14 -8.44 -17.18
CA SER A 214 16.29 -8.10 -18.02
C SER A 214 16.69 -6.62 -17.87
N LEU A 215 15.73 -5.69 -17.80
CA LEU A 215 16.00 -4.28 -17.55
C LEU A 215 16.55 -4.05 -16.13
N ALA A 216 16.12 -4.84 -15.15
CA ALA A 216 16.65 -4.82 -13.80
C ALA A 216 18.11 -5.35 -13.75
N ALA A 217 18.40 -6.42 -14.50
CA ALA A 217 19.76 -6.95 -14.64
C ALA A 217 20.70 -5.96 -15.34
N ASP A 218 20.20 -5.15 -16.28
CA ASP A 218 20.93 -4.09 -16.96
C ASP A 218 21.12 -2.82 -16.09
N GLY A 219 20.56 -2.79 -14.87
CA GLY A 219 20.67 -1.68 -13.92
C GLY A 219 19.78 -0.47 -14.23
N LEU A 220 18.80 -0.61 -15.12
CA LEU A 220 17.83 0.43 -15.43
C LEU A 220 16.69 0.49 -14.38
N ILE A 221 16.43 -0.62 -13.71
CA ILE A 221 15.46 -0.75 -12.61
C ILE A 221 16.26 -1.13 -11.36
N ASP A 222 16.17 -0.31 -10.30
CA ASP A 222 16.85 -0.57 -9.03
C ASP A 222 16.11 -1.59 -8.17
N GLN A 223 14.77 -1.62 -8.30
CA GLN A 223 13.92 -2.58 -7.63
C GLN A 223 12.76 -2.98 -8.55
N LEU A 224 12.69 -4.24 -8.91
CA LEU A 224 11.59 -4.83 -9.66
C LEU A 224 10.77 -5.73 -8.73
N LEU A 225 9.48 -5.46 -8.62
CA LEU A 225 8.54 -6.28 -7.88
C LEU A 225 7.60 -6.98 -8.85
N ILE A 226 7.67 -8.31 -8.91
CA ILE A 226 6.70 -9.14 -9.61
C ILE A 226 5.78 -9.73 -8.54
N SER A 227 4.52 -9.32 -8.52
CA SER A 227 3.60 -9.61 -7.43
C SER A 227 2.38 -10.40 -7.87
N GLN A 228 1.94 -11.33 -7.02
CA GLN A 228 0.71 -12.09 -7.19
C GLN A 228 -0.43 -11.45 -6.41
N ASP A 229 -1.53 -11.14 -7.09
CA ASP A 229 -2.79 -10.66 -6.51
C ASP A 229 -3.81 -11.80 -6.38
N ASP A 230 -4.69 -11.74 -5.37
CA ASP A 230 -5.69 -12.78 -5.08
C ASP A 230 -5.08 -14.20 -5.17
N GLY A 231 -4.04 -14.43 -4.34
CA GLY A 231 -3.26 -15.65 -4.38
C GLY A 231 -4.02 -16.90 -3.92
N THR A 232 -3.56 -18.04 -4.43
CA THR A 232 -3.97 -19.38 -3.97
C THR A 232 -2.76 -20.30 -4.06
N GLU A 233 -2.81 -21.46 -3.39
CA GLU A 233 -1.74 -22.46 -3.43
C GLU A 233 -1.31 -22.81 -4.85
N HIS A 234 -2.29 -22.94 -5.77
CA HIS A 234 -2.04 -23.22 -7.19
C HIS A 234 -2.67 -22.15 -8.08
N SER A 235 -1.83 -21.51 -8.90
CA SER A 235 -2.27 -20.50 -9.86
C SER A 235 -1.25 -20.34 -11.00
N PRO A 236 -1.64 -19.84 -12.19
CA PRO A 236 -0.70 -19.56 -13.25
C PRO A 236 0.40 -18.54 -12.90
N ALA A 237 0.22 -17.71 -11.87
CA ALA A 237 1.25 -16.83 -11.37
C ALA A 237 2.47 -17.59 -10.83
N ASN A 238 2.26 -18.78 -10.24
CA ASN A 238 3.36 -19.65 -9.77
C ASN A 238 4.22 -20.16 -10.95
N ILE A 239 3.61 -20.37 -12.13
CA ILE A 239 4.36 -20.73 -13.35
C ILE A 239 5.30 -19.58 -13.72
N THR A 240 4.82 -18.33 -13.64
CA THR A 240 5.65 -17.14 -13.86
C THR A 240 6.78 -17.07 -12.81
N PHE A 241 6.50 -17.28 -11.55
CA PHE A 241 7.52 -17.27 -10.48
C PHE A 241 8.59 -18.35 -10.72
N ARG A 242 8.20 -19.58 -11.09
CA ARG A 242 9.16 -20.64 -11.45
C ARG A 242 9.99 -20.28 -12.69
N SER A 243 9.41 -19.60 -13.69
CA SER A 243 10.14 -19.15 -14.87
C SER A 243 11.20 -18.07 -14.57
N LEU A 244 11.06 -17.40 -13.42
CA LEU A 244 11.97 -16.40 -12.88
C LEU A 244 12.81 -16.95 -11.71
N ALA A 245 13.00 -18.25 -11.58
CA ALA A 245 13.78 -18.87 -10.49
C ALA A 245 15.23 -18.37 -10.44
N GLU A 246 15.81 -18.00 -11.60
CA GLU A 246 17.12 -17.36 -11.74
C GLU A 246 16.92 -15.90 -12.20
N HIS A 247 16.35 -15.05 -11.36
CA HIS A 247 16.11 -13.63 -11.65
C HIS A 247 17.30 -12.74 -11.22
N SER A 248 17.26 -11.46 -11.65
CA SER A 248 18.20 -10.42 -11.22
C SER A 248 18.18 -10.24 -9.68
N GLU A 249 19.30 -9.82 -9.09
CA GLU A 249 19.36 -9.44 -7.67
C GLU A 249 18.45 -8.26 -7.31
N ASN A 250 18.08 -7.45 -8.30
CA ASN A 250 17.16 -6.33 -8.16
C ASN A 250 15.69 -6.74 -8.26
N THR A 251 15.38 -8.02 -8.53
CA THR A 251 14.03 -8.53 -8.70
C THR A 251 13.57 -9.27 -7.45
N GLN A 252 12.33 -9.03 -7.04
CA GLN A 252 11.69 -9.71 -5.92
C GLN A 252 10.34 -10.28 -6.37
N LEU A 253 10.07 -11.53 -5.98
CA LEU A 253 8.80 -12.20 -6.22
C LEU A 253 7.96 -12.08 -4.93
N LEU A 254 6.77 -11.49 -5.03
CA LEU A 254 5.97 -11.07 -3.88
C LEU A 254 4.50 -11.50 -4.00
N HIS A 255 3.78 -11.30 -2.89
CA HIS A 255 2.33 -11.50 -2.80
C HIS A 255 1.67 -10.22 -2.33
N GLY A 256 0.51 -9.87 -2.92
CA GLY A 256 -0.27 -8.66 -2.64
C GLY A 256 -0.23 -7.65 -3.78
N ALA A 257 -1.07 -6.64 -3.71
CA ALA A 257 -1.21 -5.62 -4.76
C ALA A 257 -1.52 -4.23 -4.20
N ASP A 258 -2.63 -4.08 -3.52
CA ASP A 258 -3.21 -2.77 -3.16
C ASP A 258 -2.42 -2.01 -2.07
N GLU A 259 -1.62 -2.69 -1.27
CA GLU A 259 -0.78 -2.09 -0.23
C GLU A 259 0.62 -1.70 -0.72
N LEU A 260 1.05 -2.19 -1.90
CA LEU A 260 2.44 -2.04 -2.35
C LEU A 260 2.83 -0.58 -2.56
N ALA A 261 1.93 0.26 -3.11
CA ALA A 261 2.19 1.68 -3.29
C ALA A 261 2.42 2.38 -1.94
N MET A 262 1.65 2.04 -0.90
CA MET A 262 1.80 2.60 0.45
C MET A 262 3.14 2.21 1.08
N LEU A 263 3.51 0.93 1.00
CA LEU A 263 4.79 0.42 1.52
C LEU A 263 5.99 1.09 0.85
N LEU A 264 5.98 1.13 -0.50
CA LEU A 264 7.07 1.73 -1.28
C LEU A 264 7.21 3.22 -1.01
N VAL A 265 6.11 3.98 -1.03
CA VAL A 265 6.15 5.43 -0.78
C VAL A 265 6.60 5.73 0.64
N SER A 266 6.16 4.96 1.64
CA SER A 266 6.58 5.15 3.03
C SER A 266 8.07 4.88 3.22
N ASP A 267 8.64 3.85 2.58
CA ASP A 267 10.06 3.54 2.65
C ASP A 267 10.92 4.56 1.89
N LEU A 268 10.54 4.94 0.67
CA LEU A 268 11.24 5.98 -0.10
C LEU A 268 11.23 7.33 0.62
N SER A 269 10.15 7.65 1.33
CA SER A 269 10.07 8.85 2.17
C SER A 269 11.03 8.81 3.35
N ALA A 270 11.45 7.63 3.78
CA ALA A 270 12.37 7.38 4.88
C ALA A 270 13.86 7.42 4.45
N ALA A 271 14.16 7.94 3.27
CA ALA A 271 15.53 7.99 2.72
C ALA A 271 16.57 8.44 3.76
N GLY A 272 17.63 7.65 3.93
CA GLY A 272 18.69 7.89 4.90
C GLY A 272 18.43 7.37 6.33
N LEU A 273 17.26 6.84 6.62
CA LEU A 273 16.98 6.14 7.88
C LEU A 273 17.46 4.68 7.83
N THR A 274 17.86 4.19 8.99
CA THR A 274 18.18 2.76 9.16
C THR A 274 16.89 1.95 9.30
N GLU A 275 17.01 0.63 9.17
CA GLU A 275 15.95 -0.32 9.47
C GLU A 275 15.44 -0.13 10.91
N THR A 276 14.11 -0.10 11.07
CA THR A 276 13.47 0.15 12.36
C THR A 276 12.89 -1.14 12.93
N PRO A 277 13.20 -1.48 14.19
CA PRO A 277 12.70 -2.70 14.81
C PRO A 277 11.23 -2.59 15.22
N VAL A 278 10.49 -3.69 14.99
CA VAL A 278 9.07 -3.84 15.36
C VAL A 278 8.87 -5.20 16.02
N ARG A 279 8.18 -5.25 17.15
CA ARG A 279 7.74 -6.48 17.80
C ARG A 279 6.42 -6.95 17.19
N ILE A 280 6.36 -8.19 16.72
CA ILE A 280 5.15 -8.77 16.15
C ILE A 280 4.49 -9.68 17.19
N ILE A 281 3.19 -9.47 17.38
CA ILE A 281 2.34 -10.30 18.25
C ILE A 281 1.14 -10.76 17.44
N TYR A 282 0.90 -12.05 17.38
CA TYR A 282 -0.31 -12.64 16.82
C TYR A 282 -1.28 -12.96 17.96
N SER A 283 -2.57 -12.65 17.79
CA SER A 283 -3.59 -13.00 18.80
C SER A 283 -3.72 -14.52 18.96
N ASP A 284 -3.46 -15.25 17.87
CA ASP A 284 -3.34 -16.71 17.83
C ASP A 284 -1.99 -17.10 17.20
N GLU A 285 -1.15 -17.78 17.95
CA GLU A 285 0.17 -18.23 17.47
C GLU A 285 0.08 -19.29 16.35
N ASP A 286 -0.98 -20.10 16.32
CA ASP A 286 -1.19 -21.11 15.27
C ASP A 286 -1.56 -20.45 13.93
N ALA A 287 -2.10 -19.23 13.95
CA ALA A 287 -2.41 -18.46 12.75
C ALA A 287 -1.18 -18.08 11.91
N LYS A 288 0.02 -18.07 12.50
CA LYS A 288 1.29 -17.83 11.78
C LYS A 288 1.49 -18.74 10.57
N ALA A 289 1.12 -20.01 10.71
CA ALA A 289 1.27 -21.03 9.67
C ALA A 289 0.03 -21.13 8.76
N THR A 290 -1.01 -20.32 8.99
CA THR A 290 -2.25 -20.37 8.23
C THR A 290 -2.17 -19.46 7.01
N THR A 291 -2.58 -19.96 5.86
CA THR A 291 -2.82 -19.16 4.66
C THR A 291 -4.26 -18.64 4.69
N TYR A 292 -4.41 -17.32 4.69
CA TYR A 292 -5.70 -16.66 4.77
C TYR A 292 -6.40 -16.61 3.39
N PRO A 293 -7.71 -16.36 3.31
CA PRO A 293 -8.41 -16.23 2.04
C PRO A 293 -7.76 -15.18 1.13
N TYR A 294 -7.63 -15.50 -0.16
CA TYR A 294 -6.97 -14.69 -1.19
C TYR A 294 -5.45 -14.53 -1.04
N GLU A 295 -4.82 -15.29 -0.13
CA GLU A 295 -3.37 -15.32 0.03
C GLU A 295 -2.81 -16.65 -0.51
N ALA A 296 -1.54 -16.65 -0.94
CA ALA A 296 -0.85 -17.85 -1.44
C ALA A 296 0.18 -18.42 -0.46
N ILE A 297 0.53 -17.64 0.57
CA ILE A 297 1.59 -17.98 1.55
C ILE A 297 1.07 -17.82 2.97
N PRO A 298 1.73 -18.47 3.96
CA PRO A 298 1.38 -18.31 5.36
C PRO A 298 1.49 -16.87 5.87
N LEU A 299 0.65 -16.52 6.85
CA LEU A 299 0.55 -15.20 7.44
C LEU A 299 1.90 -14.63 7.91
N ALA A 300 2.74 -15.45 8.56
CA ALA A 300 4.05 -15.01 9.04
C ALA A 300 5.02 -14.68 7.90
N GLU A 301 5.02 -15.48 6.85
CA GLU A 301 5.85 -15.24 5.67
C GLU A 301 5.44 -13.94 4.94
N MET A 302 4.14 -13.74 4.75
CA MET A 302 3.59 -12.53 4.18
C MET A 302 3.97 -11.30 5.04
N THR A 303 3.82 -11.37 6.36
CA THR A 303 4.21 -10.29 7.28
C THR A 303 5.69 -9.94 7.11
N THR A 304 6.56 -10.94 7.02
CA THR A 304 8.01 -10.75 6.81
C THR A 304 8.29 -10.04 5.48
N GLN A 305 7.61 -10.42 4.39
CA GLN A 305 7.76 -9.75 3.08
C GLN A 305 7.36 -8.27 3.17
N LYS A 306 6.25 -7.94 3.86
CA LYS A 306 5.79 -6.54 4.00
C LYS A 306 6.72 -5.70 4.87
N LEU A 307 7.26 -6.26 5.96
CA LEU A 307 8.26 -5.57 6.78
C LEU A 307 9.50 -5.22 5.96
N ALA A 308 10.03 -6.19 5.21
CA ALA A 308 11.21 -5.97 4.38
C ALA A 308 11.00 -4.87 3.33
N LEU A 309 9.82 -4.81 2.69
CA LEU A 309 9.47 -3.76 1.73
C LEU A 309 9.40 -2.36 2.36
N ALA A 310 9.06 -2.27 3.63
CA ALA A 310 8.97 -1.01 4.36
C ALA A 310 10.27 -0.65 5.11
N GLY A 311 11.37 -1.40 4.94
CA GLY A 311 12.60 -1.18 5.70
C GLY A 311 12.41 -1.34 7.22
N LEU A 312 11.55 -2.26 7.64
CA LEU A 312 11.34 -2.63 9.04
C LEU A 312 11.84 -4.04 9.31
N SER A 313 12.23 -4.33 10.55
CA SER A 313 12.70 -5.65 10.99
C SER A 313 11.93 -6.16 12.20
N GLU A 314 11.80 -7.48 12.33
CA GLU A 314 11.20 -8.08 13.53
C GLU A 314 12.23 -8.18 14.65
N GLU A 315 11.94 -7.55 15.81
CA GLU A 315 12.72 -7.69 17.04
C GLU A 315 11.81 -7.81 18.27
N GLN A 316 12.08 -8.81 19.11
CA GLN A 316 11.24 -9.13 20.29
C GLN A 316 11.20 -8.03 21.36
N ASP A 317 12.29 -7.28 21.51
CA ASP A 317 12.44 -6.22 22.54
C ASP A 317 12.13 -4.83 21.97
N ALA A 318 11.58 -4.71 20.75
CA ALA A 318 11.20 -3.45 20.15
C ALA A 318 10.08 -2.75 20.96
N SER A 319 10.17 -1.42 21.04
CA SER A 319 9.17 -0.58 21.71
C SER A 319 7.90 -0.36 20.87
N THR A 320 7.98 -0.60 19.57
CA THR A 320 6.84 -0.54 18.65
C THR A 320 6.26 -1.95 18.48
N THR A 321 4.96 -2.11 18.69
CA THR A 321 4.26 -3.38 18.54
C THR A 321 3.32 -3.34 17.33
N LEU A 322 3.48 -4.30 16.42
CA LEU A 322 2.48 -4.69 15.45
C LEU A 322 1.69 -5.88 16.02
N TYR A 323 0.46 -5.64 16.40
CA TYR A 323 -0.45 -6.68 16.89
C TYR A 323 -1.36 -7.11 15.75
N ILE A 324 -1.38 -8.41 15.44
CA ILE A 324 -2.18 -9.01 14.36
C ILE A 324 -3.34 -9.76 15.01
N HIS A 325 -4.55 -9.23 14.84
CA HIS A 325 -5.79 -9.85 15.31
C HIS A 325 -6.26 -10.88 14.30
N CYS A 326 -6.20 -12.15 14.68
CA CYS A 326 -6.33 -13.28 13.76
C CYS A 326 -7.74 -13.92 13.75
N SER A 327 -8.52 -13.76 14.81
CA SER A 327 -9.82 -14.42 14.98
C SER A 327 -10.77 -13.60 15.85
N SER A 328 -12.06 -13.60 15.52
CA SER A 328 -13.11 -13.00 16.34
C SER A 328 -13.20 -13.59 17.76
N ASP A 329 -12.74 -14.82 17.95
CA ASP A 329 -12.68 -15.46 19.28
C ASP A 329 -11.66 -14.79 20.19
N ASP A 330 -10.70 -14.05 19.63
CA ASP A 330 -9.64 -13.34 20.35
C ASP A 330 -9.97 -11.87 20.66
N ALA A 331 -11.19 -11.40 20.35
CA ALA A 331 -11.57 -10.00 20.44
C ALA A 331 -11.35 -9.40 21.85
N GLU A 332 -11.66 -10.13 22.92
CA GLU A 332 -11.45 -9.70 24.31
C GLU A 332 -9.95 -9.55 24.61
N ALA A 333 -9.13 -10.50 24.18
CA ALA A 333 -7.68 -10.45 24.36
C ALA A 333 -7.07 -9.28 23.57
N THR A 334 -7.52 -9.05 22.34
CA THR A 334 -7.09 -7.93 21.51
C THR A 334 -7.44 -6.58 22.15
N LEU A 335 -8.67 -6.39 22.63
CA LEU A 335 -9.07 -5.18 23.33
C LEU A 335 -8.25 -4.96 24.61
N SER A 336 -7.96 -6.04 25.34
CA SER A 336 -7.06 -5.95 26.50
C SER A 336 -5.65 -5.53 26.09
N ALA A 337 -5.13 -6.02 24.99
CA ALA A 337 -3.82 -5.61 24.47
C ALA A 337 -3.82 -4.13 24.06
N VAL A 338 -4.86 -3.66 23.35
CA VAL A 338 -5.04 -2.23 22.99
C VAL A 338 -5.01 -1.32 24.21
N GLN A 339 -5.60 -1.74 25.33
CA GLN A 339 -5.70 -0.92 26.54
C GLN A 339 -4.46 -0.97 27.46
N ASN A 340 -3.63 -2.01 27.35
CA ASN A 340 -2.57 -2.30 28.32
C ASN A 340 -1.17 -2.43 27.68
N HIS A 341 -0.94 -1.84 26.50
CA HIS A 341 0.37 -1.87 25.85
C HIS A 341 1.33 -0.81 26.41
N ASP A 342 2.62 -1.09 26.27
CA ASP A 342 3.70 -0.12 26.44
C ASP A 342 4.27 0.27 25.05
N GLY A 343 4.60 1.55 24.85
CA GLY A 343 5.17 2.05 23.60
C GLY A 343 4.13 2.31 22.49
N LEU A 344 4.54 2.25 21.22
CA LEU A 344 3.65 2.40 20.07
C LEU A 344 2.89 1.09 19.79
N PHE A 345 1.61 1.22 19.47
CA PHE A 345 0.74 0.06 19.21
C PHE A 345 -0.04 0.20 17.92
N ALA A 346 0.25 -0.69 16.98
CA ALA A 346 -0.43 -0.81 15.70
C ALA A 346 -1.25 -2.10 15.66
N LEU A 347 -2.50 -2.00 15.23
CA LEU A 347 -3.43 -3.13 15.14
C LEU A 347 -3.73 -3.43 13.67
N ALA A 348 -3.36 -4.62 13.21
CA ALA A 348 -3.78 -5.20 11.94
C ALA A 348 -4.90 -6.20 12.21
N ASP A 349 -6.13 -5.87 11.81
CA ASP A 349 -7.33 -6.70 12.01
C ASP A 349 -7.56 -7.57 10.78
N VAL A 350 -7.09 -8.85 10.83
CA VAL A 350 -7.19 -9.81 9.72
C VAL A 350 -8.22 -10.91 9.98
N ALA A 351 -8.98 -10.82 11.08
CA ALA A 351 -9.95 -11.85 11.48
C ALA A 351 -11.07 -12.04 10.46
N GLN A 352 -11.40 -10.98 9.70
CA GLN A 352 -12.41 -11.03 8.65
C GLN A 352 -11.86 -10.50 7.33
N THR A 353 -12.20 -11.16 6.23
CA THR A 353 -11.87 -10.67 4.89
C THR A 353 -12.83 -9.55 4.47
N ASN A 354 -12.32 -8.49 3.85
CA ASN A 354 -13.07 -7.34 3.32
C ASN A 354 -13.80 -6.47 4.36
N GLN A 355 -13.47 -6.56 5.63
CA GLN A 355 -14.04 -5.72 6.69
C GLN A 355 -13.27 -5.86 8.01
N ALA A 356 -13.41 -4.88 8.89
CA ALA A 356 -13.04 -5.01 10.29
C ALA A 356 -13.84 -6.11 10.98
N ASP A 357 -13.27 -6.73 12.02
CA ASP A 357 -13.99 -7.71 12.82
C ASP A 357 -15.19 -7.04 13.54
N PRO A 358 -16.44 -7.49 13.28
CA PRO A 358 -17.61 -6.96 13.97
C PRO A 358 -17.53 -7.08 15.50
N ALA A 359 -16.76 -8.05 16.04
CA ALA A 359 -16.56 -8.20 17.48
C ALA A 359 -15.69 -7.06 18.08
N LEU A 360 -14.87 -6.39 17.29
CA LEU A 360 -14.04 -5.26 17.70
C LEU A 360 -14.66 -3.89 17.33
N ALA A 361 -15.45 -3.84 16.26
CA ALA A 361 -15.85 -2.63 15.55
C ALA A 361 -16.37 -1.51 16.47
N ASP A 362 -17.39 -1.80 17.29
CA ASP A 362 -17.99 -0.81 18.20
C ASP A 362 -17.03 -0.38 19.31
N ALA A 363 -16.22 -1.30 19.82
CA ALA A 363 -15.27 -1.01 20.88
C ALA A 363 -14.13 -0.12 20.42
N LEU A 364 -13.64 -0.33 19.17
CA LEU A 364 -12.57 0.49 18.59
C LEU A 364 -13.02 1.93 18.28
N LEU A 365 -14.32 2.18 18.08
CA LEU A 365 -14.88 3.53 17.92
C LEU A 365 -15.11 4.25 19.27
N SER A 366 -14.71 3.67 20.41
CA SER A 366 -14.71 4.40 21.68
C SER A 366 -13.51 5.35 21.78
N PRO A 367 -13.64 6.54 22.43
CA PRO A 367 -12.52 7.47 22.59
C PRO A 367 -11.30 6.85 23.28
N GLU A 368 -11.52 5.95 24.24
CA GLU A 368 -10.47 5.28 24.99
C GLU A 368 -9.64 4.37 24.08
N ASN A 369 -10.27 3.46 23.35
CA ASN A 369 -9.57 2.51 22.49
C ASN A 369 -8.99 3.18 21.24
N ALA A 370 -9.73 4.10 20.60
CA ALA A 370 -9.23 4.84 19.45
C ALA A 370 -7.98 5.68 19.79
N SER A 371 -7.91 6.26 21.00
CA SER A 371 -6.72 7.02 21.44
C SER A 371 -5.54 6.13 21.82
N ALA A 372 -5.79 4.86 22.13
CA ALA A 372 -4.75 3.88 22.44
C ALA A 372 -4.05 3.34 21.17
N LEU A 373 -4.72 3.37 20.02
CA LEU A 373 -4.16 2.93 18.74
C LEU A 373 -3.29 4.02 18.11
N ASP A 374 -2.07 3.70 17.72
CA ASP A 374 -1.20 4.58 16.93
C ASP A 374 -1.39 4.35 15.43
N ALA A 375 -1.64 3.11 15.01
CA ALA A 375 -2.05 2.75 13.67
C ALA A 375 -3.12 1.64 13.70
N TYR A 376 -3.98 1.62 12.68
CA TYR A 376 -5.04 0.61 12.51
C TYR A 376 -5.30 0.36 11.04
N ALA A 377 -5.58 -0.88 10.68
CA ALA A 377 -6.24 -1.29 9.45
C ALA A 377 -7.02 -2.58 9.66
N GLY A 378 -8.13 -2.73 8.91
CA GLY A 378 -9.00 -3.91 8.94
C GLY A 378 -9.85 -3.98 7.66
N TRP A 379 -9.20 -4.10 6.49
CA TRP A 379 -9.86 -4.05 5.19
C TRP A 379 -9.30 -5.09 4.21
N ASN A 380 -10.07 -5.44 3.18
CA ASN A 380 -9.71 -6.31 2.07
C ASN A 380 -9.07 -7.64 2.51
N THR A 381 -7.86 -8.00 2.08
CA THR A 381 -7.18 -9.23 2.45
C THR A 381 -6.26 -9.05 3.66
N ALA A 382 -5.76 -10.15 4.24
CA ALA A 382 -4.81 -10.08 5.34
C ALA A 382 -3.52 -9.33 4.92
N GLY A 383 -3.02 -9.55 3.70
CA GLY A 383 -1.85 -8.86 3.14
C GLY A 383 -2.06 -7.35 3.02
N ASN A 384 -3.20 -6.92 2.51
CA ASN A 384 -3.52 -5.49 2.41
C ASN A 384 -3.61 -4.82 3.78
N THR A 385 -4.27 -5.46 4.74
CA THR A 385 -4.40 -4.97 6.11
C THR A 385 -3.04 -4.84 6.81
N ILE A 386 -2.23 -5.89 6.79
CA ILE A 386 -0.89 -5.90 7.41
C ILE A 386 0.01 -4.88 6.73
N GLY A 387 0.04 -4.85 5.38
CA GLY A 387 0.85 -3.91 4.62
C GLY A 387 0.49 -2.44 4.89
N THR A 388 -0.80 -2.12 4.99
CA THR A 388 -1.29 -0.78 5.34
C THR A 388 -0.84 -0.36 6.74
N THR A 389 -0.93 -1.27 7.70
CA THR A 389 -0.52 -1.01 9.08
C THR A 389 1.00 -0.79 9.17
N ILE A 390 1.80 -1.62 8.48
CA ILE A 390 3.25 -1.51 8.39
C ILE A 390 3.66 -0.20 7.71
N ALA A 391 3.05 0.18 6.58
CA ALA A 391 3.32 1.44 5.90
C ALA A 391 3.05 2.65 6.80
N THR A 392 1.99 2.58 7.63
CA THR A 392 1.69 3.63 8.61
C THR A 392 2.77 3.73 9.69
N LEU A 393 3.25 2.60 10.22
CA LEU A 393 4.36 2.58 11.18
C LEU A 393 5.63 3.17 10.57
N ARG A 394 5.97 2.84 9.33
CA ARG A 394 7.13 3.41 8.64
C ARG A 394 7.01 4.91 8.44
N ALA A 395 5.82 5.39 8.07
CA ALA A 395 5.56 6.83 7.95
C ALA A 395 5.69 7.56 9.30
N MET A 396 5.21 6.96 10.40
CA MET A 396 5.37 7.52 11.75
C MET A 396 6.83 7.56 12.21
N ASP A 397 7.60 6.51 11.93
CA ASP A 397 9.04 6.47 12.20
C ASP A 397 9.80 7.56 11.42
N THR A 398 9.46 7.75 10.15
CA THR A 398 10.02 8.81 9.31
C THR A 398 9.68 10.20 9.86
N LEU A 399 8.43 10.42 10.28
CA LEU A 399 8.01 11.68 10.90
C LEU A 399 8.79 11.94 12.20
N ASP A 400 8.97 10.91 13.04
CA ASP A 400 9.73 11.01 14.28
C ASP A 400 11.18 11.43 14.02
N ALA A 401 11.84 10.77 13.10
CA ALA A 401 13.23 11.05 12.74
C ALA A 401 13.44 12.45 12.14
N ARG A 402 12.44 12.98 11.42
CA ARG A 402 12.48 14.31 10.79
C ARG A 402 11.92 15.42 11.67
N TRP A 403 11.29 15.10 12.80
CA TRP A 403 10.48 16.02 13.59
C TRP A 403 11.18 17.34 13.90
N ASP A 404 12.41 17.31 14.38
CA ASP A 404 13.15 18.50 14.80
C ASP A 404 13.59 19.39 13.62
N ASP A 405 13.77 18.81 12.45
CA ASP A 405 14.16 19.52 11.23
C ASP A 405 12.97 20.17 10.50
N LEU A 406 11.75 19.75 10.80
CA LEU A 406 10.55 20.27 10.15
C LEU A 406 10.16 21.67 10.65
N SER A 407 9.74 22.55 9.74
CA SER A 407 9.10 23.81 10.10
C SER A 407 7.76 23.59 10.84
N ALA A 408 7.27 24.61 11.54
CA ALA A 408 5.98 24.53 12.24
C ALA A 408 4.82 24.18 11.28
N ASP A 409 4.82 24.72 10.07
CA ASP A 409 3.80 24.42 9.07
C ASP A 409 3.94 22.99 8.53
N ALA A 410 5.16 22.51 8.30
CA ALA A 410 5.41 21.13 7.87
C ALA A 410 4.97 20.13 8.95
N ARG A 411 5.29 20.36 10.22
CA ARG A 411 4.80 19.55 11.36
C ARG A 411 3.29 19.49 11.41
N LYS A 412 2.64 20.67 11.28
CA LYS A 412 1.17 20.76 11.27
C LYS A 412 0.57 19.95 10.12
N ASN A 413 1.11 20.07 8.90
CA ASN A 413 0.61 19.35 7.73
C ASN A 413 0.83 17.84 7.87
N ALA A 414 2.00 17.41 8.32
CA ALA A 414 2.32 16.00 8.56
C ALA A 414 1.38 15.36 9.59
N VAL A 415 1.15 16.04 10.71
CA VAL A 415 0.21 15.57 11.75
C VAL A 415 -1.21 15.52 11.20
N ARG A 416 -1.65 16.54 10.42
CA ARG A 416 -2.97 16.54 9.78
C ARG A 416 -3.12 15.34 8.84
N ALA A 417 -2.13 15.07 7.98
CA ALA A 417 -2.18 13.95 7.04
C ALA A 417 -2.27 12.60 7.77
N LEU A 418 -1.49 12.41 8.83
CA LEU A 418 -1.53 11.19 9.65
C LEU A 418 -2.89 11.00 10.33
N TYR A 419 -3.46 12.05 10.94
CA TYR A 419 -4.80 11.96 11.54
C TYR A 419 -5.90 11.79 10.50
N THR A 420 -5.77 12.39 9.32
CA THR A 420 -6.67 12.14 8.18
C THR A 420 -6.63 10.67 7.78
N PHE A 421 -5.44 10.08 7.64
CA PHE A 421 -5.31 8.67 7.31
C PHE A 421 -5.93 7.75 8.38
N ARG A 422 -5.66 8.02 9.68
CA ARG A 422 -6.29 7.29 10.78
C ARG A 422 -7.82 7.38 10.77
N ALA A 423 -8.36 8.58 10.48
CA ALA A 423 -9.81 8.77 10.38
C ALA A 423 -10.40 7.99 9.21
N ILE A 424 -9.71 7.95 8.06
CA ILE A 424 -10.13 7.15 6.91
C ILE A 424 -10.17 5.66 7.27
N ARG A 425 -9.15 5.13 7.95
CA ARG A 425 -9.15 3.70 8.35
C ARG A 425 -10.33 3.35 9.25
N LEU A 426 -10.65 4.17 10.24
CA LEU A 426 -11.83 3.93 11.08
C LEU A 426 -13.14 4.08 10.30
N ALA A 427 -13.22 5.10 9.43
CA ALA A 427 -14.41 5.38 8.62
C ALA A 427 -14.69 4.31 7.56
N GLU A 428 -13.65 3.83 6.88
CA GLU A 428 -13.78 2.83 5.83
C GLU A 428 -13.91 1.43 6.43
N ASP A 429 -12.92 1.00 7.22
CA ASP A 429 -12.80 -0.39 7.63
C ASP A 429 -13.92 -0.79 8.60
N ILE A 430 -14.23 0.10 9.55
CA ILE A 430 -15.24 -0.15 10.57
C ILE A 430 -16.60 0.39 10.12
N CYS A 431 -16.72 1.70 9.87
CA CYS A 431 -18.04 2.28 9.65
C CYS A 431 -18.64 1.82 8.33
N TYR A 432 -17.87 1.85 7.22
CA TYR A 432 -18.40 1.46 5.92
C TYR A 432 -18.40 -0.06 5.73
N MET A 433 -17.24 -0.69 5.74
CA MET A 433 -17.10 -2.10 5.35
C MET A 433 -17.83 -3.04 6.31
N ALA A 434 -17.66 -2.85 7.62
CA ALA A 434 -18.26 -3.76 8.61
C ALA A 434 -19.71 -3.43 8.95
N GLN A 435 -20.10 -2.15 8.95
CA GLN A 435 -21.40 -1.75 9.49
C GLN A 435 -22.40 -1.25 8.43
N ILE A 436 -21.96 -0.42 7.46
CA ILE A 436 -22.87 0.17 6.46
C ILE A 436 -23.08 -0.74 5.26
N ARG A 437 -21.98 -1.25 4.68
CA ARG A 437 -21.98 -1.94 3.39
C ARG A 437 -22.92 -3.15 3.32
N PRO A 438 -22.98 -4.05 4.33
CA PRO A 438 -23.83 -5.24 4.26
C PRO A 438 -25.32 -4.91 4.10
N ASP A 439 -25.82 -3.92 4.86
CA ASP A 439 -27.21 -3.50 4.80
C ASP A 439 -27.50 -2.65 3.54
N LEU A 440 -26.54 -1.80 3.16
CA LEU A 440 -26.69 -0.91 2.01
C LEU A 440 -26.76 -1.69 0.70
N GLN A 441 -25.95 -2.73 0.51
CA GLN A 441 -25.96 -3.58 -0.68
C GLN A 441 -27.33 -4.25 -0.93
N GLN A 442 -28.05 -4.63 0.13
CA GLN A 442 -29.39 -5.19 -0.01
C GLN A 442 -30.44 -4.20 -0.54
N GLN A 443 -30.19 -2.91 -0.42
CA GLN A 443 -31.10 -1.83 -0.79
C GLN A 443 -30.77 -1.19 -2.14
N LEU A 444 -29.58 -1.46 -2.69
CA LEU A 444 -29.10 -0.83 -3.92
C LEU A 444 -29.59 -1.54 -5.17
N ALA A 445 -29.80 -0.78 -6.25
CA ALA A 445 -30.07 -1.32 -7.57
C ALA A 445 -28.73 -1.78 -8.22
N LEU A 446 -28.33 -3.01 -7.93
CA LEU A 446 -27.11 -3.62 -8.44
C LEU A 446 -27.35 -4.34 -9.76
N ALA A 447 -26.31 -4.49 -10.58
CA ALA A 447 -26.30 -5.38 -11.72
C ALA A 447 -26.42 -6.85 -11.23
N ASP A 448 -26.96 -7.73 -12.08
CA ASP A 448 -27.08 -9.17 -11.77
C ASP A 448 -25.71 -9.86 -11.93
N ILE A 449 -24.81 -9.58 -10.99
CA ILE A 449 -23.47 -10.16 -10.87
C ILE A 449 -23.43 -10.91 -9.54
N GLN A 450 -23.07 -12.18 -9.59
CA GLN A 450 -23.08 -13.09 -8.42
C GLN A 450 -21.84 -12.93 -7.52
N ASP A 451 -21.35 -11.73 -7.35
CA ASP A 451 -20.11 -11.47 -6.62
C ASP A 451 -20.31 -10.29 -5.67
N HIS A 452 -19.54 -10.29 -4.57
CA HIS A 452 -19.53 -9.21 -3.58
C HIS A 452 -18.96 -7.88 -4.13
N THR A 453 -18.32 -7.91 -5.29
CA THR A 453 -17.84 -6.71 -6.02
C THR A 453 -18.91 -6.06 -6.89
N SER A 454 -20.18 -6.33 -6.62
CA SER A 454 -21.34 -5.94 -7.43
C SER A 454 -21.30 -4.51 -7.94
N ALA A 455 -21.43 -4.34 -9.26
CA ALA A 455 -21.55 -3.06 -9.93
C ALA A 455 -22.98 -2.49 -9.84
N PHE A 456 -23.13 -1.18 -9.95
CA PHE A 456 -24.45 -0.56 -10.11
C PHE A 456 -25.00 -0.82 -11.52
N ALA A 457 -26.32 -0.91 -11.63
CA ALA A 457 -26.99 -1.25 -12.88
C ALA A 457 -26.73 -0.20 -13.99
N ASP A 458 -26.65 1.07 -13.62
CA ASP A 458 -26.36 2.19 -14.53
C ASP A 458 -25.89 3.44 -13.74
N SER A 459 -25.57 4.52 -14.47
CA SER A 459 -25.13 5.78 -13.87
C SER A 459 -26.20 6.44 -12.97
N THR A 460 -27.49 6.20 -13.22
CA THR A 460 -28.58 6.71 -12.39
C THR A 460 -28.63 5.94 -11.07
N ALA A 461 -28.42 4.63 -11.10
CA ALA A 461 -28.31 3.80 -9.91
C ALA A 461 -27.09 4.21 -9.08
N TRP A 462 -25.95 4.47 -9.71
CA TRP A 462 -24.75 4.96 -9.02
C TRP A 462 -24.97 6.31 -8.32
N GLN A 463 -25.58 7.30 -8.98
CA GLN A 463 -25.91 8.59 -8.36
C GLN A 463 -26.85 8.46 -7.17
N LYS A 464 -27.89 7.59 -7.27
CA LYS A 464 -28.80 7.29 -6.16
C LYS A 464 -28.09 6.60 -5.03
N ALA A 465 -27.19 5.66 -5.35
CA ALA A 465 -26.38 4.93 -4.37
C ALA A 465 -25.48 5.88 -3.57
N ASN A 466 -24.81 6.83 -4.22
CA ASN A 466 -24.03 7.87 -3.55
C ASN A 466 -24.89 8.72 -2.60
N THR A 467 -26.09 9.11 -3.04
CA THR A 467 -27.02 9.86 -2.19
C THR A 467 -27.44 9.06 -0.95
N GLN A 468 -27.72 7.76 -1.13
CA GLN A 468 -28.10 6.87 -0.04
C GLN A 468 -26.93 6.60 0.91
N LEU A 469 -25.72 6.39 0.36
CA LEU A 469 -24.49 6.24 1.14
C LEU A 469 -24.28 7.44 2.07
N GLN A 470 -24.35 8.66 1.55
CA GLN A 470 -24.17 9.87 2.36
C GLN A 470 -25.20 9.98 3.49
N GLN A 471 -26.47 9.62 3.22
CA GLN A 471 -27.51 9.62 4.25
C GLN A 471 -27.24 8.60 5.34
N THR A 472 -26.81 7.39 4.96
CA THR A 472 -26.50 6.30 5.89
C THR A 472 -25.22 6.58 6.67
N TYR A 473 -24.23 7.25 6.05
CA TYR A 473 -22.96 7.62 6.66
C TYR A 473 -23.05 8.79 7.66
N THR A 474 -24.08 9.63 7.57
CA THR A 474 -24.22 10.83 8.43
C THR A 474 -24.10 10.56 9.94
N PRO A 475 -24.71 9.51 10.54
CA PRO A 475 -24.51 9.18 11.96
C PRO A 475 -23.06 8.87 12.31
N TYR A 476 -22.36 8.15 11.43
CA TYR A 476 -20.96 7.77 11.61
C TYR A 476 -20.02 8.98 11.51
N ASN A 477 -20.27 9.90 10.57
CA ASN A 477 -19.55 11.17 10.54
C ASN A 477 -19.70 11.93 11.87
N THR A 478 -20.89 11.94 12.48
CA THR A 478 -21.12 12.57 13.79
C THR A 478 -20.33 11.86 14.90
N GLN A 479 -20.30 10.53 14.88
CA GLN A 479 -19.52 9.72 15.83
C GLN A 479 -18.01 9.99 15.68
N LEU A 480 -17.49 9.97 14.45
CA LEU A 480 -16.10 10.28 14.15
C LEU A 480 -15.74 11.73 14.53
N ALA A 481 -16.64 12.69 14.28
CA ALA A 481 -16.43 14.07 14.72
C ALA A 481 -16.34 14.19 16.25
N THR A 482 -17.09 13.38 16.99
CA THR A 482 -16.97 13.32 18.47
C THR A 482 -15.65 12.68 18.89
N LEU A 483 -15.16 11.70 18.12
CA LEU A 483 -13.91 11.00 18.40
C LEU A 483 -12.68 11.86 18.12
N PHE A 484 -12.69 12.61 17.02
CA PHE A 484 -11.52 13.36 16.55
C PHE A 484 -11.49 14.82 17.04
N ASN A 485 -12.62 15.50 17.28
CA ASN A 485 -12.56 16.86 17.82
C ASN A 485 -12.10 16.85 19.28
N GLY A 486 -11.05 17.61 19.59
CA GLY A 486 -10.53 17.74 20.94
C GLY A 486 -9.01 17.69 21.01
N ALA A 487 -8.52 17.46 22.21
CA ALA A 487 -7.10 17.30 22.49
C ALA A 487 -6.69 15.83 22.33
N HIS A 488 -5.61 15.63 21.62
CA HIS A 488 -5.01 14.31 21.36
C HIS A 488 -3.54 14.31 21.71
N THR A 489 -2.99 13.11 21.87
CA THR A 489 -1.56 12.89 22.01
C THR A 489 -1.10 12.02 20.84
N LEU A 490 -0.25 12.56 19.98
CA LEU A 490 0.47 11.77 18.99
C LEU A 490 1.74 11.24 19.66
N ARG A 491 1.82 9.93 19.74
CA ARG A 491 3.02 9.21 20.21
C ARG A 491 3.87 8.85 19.00
N LEU A 492 5.14 9.19 19.05
CA LEU A 492 6.18 8.73 18.15
C LEU A 492 7.27 8.08 19.02
N THR A 493 8.25 7.43 18.41
CA THR A 493 9.28 6.69 19.17
C THR A 493 10.07 7.60 20.12
N ASN A 494 10.46 8.80 19.68
CA ASN A 494 11.25 9.74 20.47
C ASN A 494 10.48 11.01 20.89
N HIS A 495 9.29 11.24 20.33
CA HIS A 495 8.51 12.45 20.58
C HIS A 495 7.10 12.12 21.06
N THR A 496 6.60 12.96 21.95
CA THR A 496 5.20 12.97 22.38
C THR A 496 4.65 14.38 22.14
N ILE A 497 3.62 14.47 21.29
CA ILE A 497 3.19 15.72 20.69
C ILE A 497 1.73 15.97 21.10
N SER A 498 1.45 17.15 21.66
CA SER A 498 0.08 17.61 21.93
C SER A 498 -0.55 18.12 20.64
N VAL A 499 -1.68 17.54 20.28
CA VAL A 499 -2.42 17.85 19.06
C VAL A 499 -3.82 18.30 19.43
N GLN A 500 -4.25 19.45 18.90
CA GLN A 500 -5.64 19.90 19.00
C GLN A 500 -6.30 19.82 17.62
N ILE A 501 -7.39 19.08 17.52
CA ILE A 501 -8.20 18.95 16.31
C ILE A 501 -9.53 19.66 16.52
N THR A 502 -9.97 20.42 15.51
CA THR A 502 -11.26 21.09 15.45
C THR A 502 -11.86 21.01 14.05
N ASN A 503 -13.15 21.27 13.95
CA ASN A 503 -13.87 21.29 12.68
C ASN A 503 -13.78 20.00 11.85
N PHE A 504 -13.67 18.85 12.55
CA PHE A 504 -13.65 17.56 11.88
C PHE A 504 -14.97 17.33 11.14
N ALA A 505 -14.87 16.97 9.86
CA ALA A 505 -15.98 16.49 9.03
C ALA A 505 -15.45 15.43 8.05
N SER A 506 -16.29 14.47 7.70
CA SER A 506 -15.97 13.46 6.68
C SER A 506 -17.16 13.19 5.77
N GLN A 507 -16.87 12.79 4.54
CA GLN A 507 -17.86 12.42 3.52
C GLN A 507 -17.46 11.09 2.89
N ALA A 508 -18.46 10.27 2.56
CA ALA A 508 -18.28 8.99 1.90
C ALA A 508 -18.87 9.03 0.49
N THR A 509 -18.12 8.59 -0.51
CA THR A 509 -18.57 8.48 -1.90
C THR A 509 -18.07 7.17 -2.51
N PHE A 510 -18.78 6.66 -3.53
CA PHE A 510 -18.26 5.55 -4.31
C PHE A 510 -17.34 6.09 -5.40
N PRO A 511 -16.04 5.76 -5.39
CA PRO A 511 -15.09 6.24 -6.39
C PRO A 511 -15.34 5.60 -7.76
N TRP A 512 -15.80 4.37 -7.77
CA TRP A 512 -16.21 3.61 -8.95
C TRP A 512 -17.70 3.29 -8.92
N PRO A 513 -18.32 2.90 -10.07
CA PRO A 513 -19.74 2.52 -10.12
C PRO A 513 -20.01 1.15 -9.50
N ARG A 514 -19.46 0.91 -8.31
CA ARG A 514 -19.69 -0.29 -7.49
C ARG A 514 -19.61 0.02 -6.01
N SER A 515 -20.12 -0.89 -5.20
CA SER A 515 -20.23 -0.72 -3.73
C SER A 515 -19.08 -1.41 -2.96
N PHE A 516 -18.06 -1.92 -3.65
CA PHE A 516 -16.94 -2.59 -2.99
C PHE A 516 -16.02 -1.60 -2.29
N GLU A 517 -15.60 -0.55 -2.97
CA GLU A 517 -14.78 0.50 -2.42
C GLU A 517 -15.63 1.70 -1.98
N VAL A 518 -15.08 2.45 -1.04
CA VAL A 518 -15.55 3.78 -0.68
C VAL A 518 -14.38 4.76 -0.63
N ARG A 519 -14.60 5.98 -1.07
CA ARG A 519 -13.69 7.10 -0.84
C ARG A 519 -14.20 7.89 0.36
N ILE A 520 -13.33 8.10 1.33
CA ILE A 520 -13.60 8.96 2.49
C ILE A 520 -12.76 10.22 2.35
N ASP A 521 -13.42 11.36 2.18
CA ASP A 521 -12.77 12.65 2.24
C ASP A 521 -12.95 13.24 3.65
N VAL A 522 -11.85 13.72 4.24
CA VAL A 522 -11.82 14.23 5.61
C VAL A 522 -11.30 15.66 5.62
N GLU A 523 -12.01 16.53 6.32
CA GLU A 523 -11.60 17.91 6.61
C GLU A 523 -11.39 18.06 8.11
N MET A 524 -10.30 18.71 8.52
CA MET A 524 -10.02 19.05 9.91
C MET A 524 -9.01 20.19 10.03
N ASP A 525 -9.15 20.99 11.07
CA ASP A 525 -8.13 21.93 11.49
C ASP A 525 -7.27 21.33 12.58
N VAL A 526 -5.95 21.37 12.40
CA VAL A 526 -4.97 20.83 13.35
C VAL A 526 -4.10 21.95 13.89
N SER A 527 -3.85 21.97 15.19
CA SER A 527 -2.77 22.73 15.80
C SER A 527 -1.90 21.80 16.63
N VAL A 528 -0.60 22.08 16.63
CA VAL A 528 0.45 21.28 17.29
C VAL A 528 1.13 22.17 18.30
N GLU A 529 1.13 21.75 19.57
CA GLU A 529 1.87 22.41 20.64
C GLU A 529 3.21 21.70 20.86
N ARG A 530 4.23 22.49 21.21
CA ARG A 530 5.57 21.97 21.48
C ARG A 530 5.62 21.23 22.80
#